data_632732312bd6de55946a3efafd457160
#
_entry.id   632732312bd6de55946a3efafd457160
#
_cell.length_a   1.000
_cell.length_b   1.000
_cell.length_c   1.000
_cell.angle_alpha   90.00
_cell.angle_beta   90.00
_cell.angle_gamma   90.00
#
_symmetry.space_group_name_H-M   'P 1'
#
loop_
_entity.id
_entity.type
_entity.pdbx_description
1 polymer ?
#
loop_
_entity_poly.entity_id
_entity_poly.type
_entity_poly.pdbx_seq_one_letter_code
_entity_poly.pdbx_strand_id
1 'polypeptide(L)'
;MKQYLDMCRYILEHGEDRPDRTGTGTRSVFGYQTRYDLREGFPLLTTKKMYLRPIAEELLWFIKGDTNIKYLVDRNVKIWNEWPYEDFKKSEDFNGETLEEFVEKIKNDDDFASKHGNLGPVYGAQWRNFNNEGTDQLMKLIDSLKNNPFSRRLIISAWNPSQVDEMALPPCHTLMQFYVSSDKKYLSCQLYQRSADTFLGVPFNIASYALLTCMLAQVCGYEPKEFIHTIGDAHIYKNHFDVVKTQIEREPLPLPRLVLNKDIDNLFDFKIEDIKLEGYQSHGPLKGKVSV
;
A
#
# COMPACT_ATOMS: atom_id res chain seq x y z
N MET A 1 17.06 -5.62 -0.17
CA MET A 1 16.04 -5.83 0.89
C MET A 1 16.63 -5.94 2.30
N LYS A 2 17.95 -5.78 2.43
CA LYS A 2 18.63 -5.79 3.75
C LYS A 2 18.11 -4.69 4.69
N GLN A 3 17.86 -3.49 4.16
CA GLN A 3 17.34 -2.35 4.92
C GLN A 3 15.99 -2.62 5.61
N TYR A 4 15.14 -3.49 5.05
CA TYR A 4 13.93 -3.95 5.72
C TYR A 4 14.24 -4.87 6.91
N LEU A 5 15.17 -5.81 6.76
CA LEU A 5 15.60 -6.69 7.86
C LEU A 5 16.30 -5.89 8.97
N ASP A 6 17.10 -4.90 8.61
CA ASP A 6 17.78 -4.02 9.57
C ASP A 6 16.75 -3.19 10.37
N MET A 7 15.67 -2.74 9.74
CA MET A 7 14.55 -2.09 10.45
C MET A 7 13.89 -3.05 11.45
N CYS A 8 13.61 -4.30 11.03
CA CYS A 8 13.03 -5.30 11.93
C CYS A 8 13.94 -5.57 13.13
N ARG A 9 15.25 -5.72 12.93
CA ARG A 9 16.24 -5.89 14.01
C ARG A 9 16.22 -4.68 14.94
N TYR A 10 16.28 -3.48 14.36
CA TYR A 10 16.28 -2.24 15.13
C TYR A 10 15.05 -2.11 16.03
N ILE A 11 13.86 -2.43 15.52
CA ILE A 11 12.62 -2.40 16.31
C ILE A 11 12.68 -3.43 17.45
N LEU A 12 13.14 -4.66 17.18
CA LEU A 12 13.24 -5.70 18.21
C LEU A 12 14.24 -5.36 19.31
N GLU A 13 15.35 -4.68 18.97
CA GLU A 13 16.45 -4.35 19.89
C GLU A 13 16.24 -3.04 20.64
N HIS A 14 15.66 -2.03 20.00
CA HIS A 14 15.60 -0.66 20.51
C HIS A 14 14.17 -0.13 20.72
N GLY A 15 13.16 -0.88 20.29
CA GLY A 15 11.77 -0.46 20.39
C GLY A 15 11.23 -0.53 21.81
N GLU A 16 10.23 0.30 22.08
CA GLU A 16 9.47 0.31 23.33
C GLU A 16 8.21 -0.55 23.21
N ASP A 17 7.91 -1.31 24.25
CA ASP A 17 6.66 -2.06 24.33
C ASP A 17 5.50 -1.10 24.63
N ARG A 18 4.47 -1.14 23.81
CA ARG A 18 3.29 -0.28 23.91
C ARG A 18 1.99 -1.08 23.83
N PRO A 19 0.95 -0.67 24.56
CA PRO A 19 -0.40 -1.17 24.31
C PRO A 19 -0.89 -0.65 22.95
N ASP A 20 -1.82 -1.38 22.37
CA ASP A 20 -2.49 -0.98 21.15
C ASP A 20 -4.01 -1.23 21.24
N ARG A 21 -4.77 -0.73 20.26
CA ARG A 21 -6.22 -0.86 20.20
C ARG A 21 -6.71 -2.30 20.19
N THR A 22 -5.92 -3.22 19.61
CA THR A 22 -6.30 -4.64 19.47
C THR A 22 -6.05 -5.47 20.73
N GLY A 23 -5.36 -4.90 21.73
CA GLY A 23 -4.97 -5.62 22.95
C GLY A 23 -3.81 -6.62 22.77
N THR A 24 -3.27 -6.78 21.55
CA THR A 24 -2.12 -7.63 21.25
C THR A 24 -0.83 -7.09 21.85
N GLY A 25 -0.69 -5.78 21.85
CA GLY A 25 0.54 -5.05 22.18
C GLY A 25 1.56 -5.08 21.03
N THR A 26 2.37 -4.03 20.98
CA THR A 26 3.40 -3.86 19.97
C THR A 26 4.74 -3.54 20.61
N ARG A 27 5.83 -3.76 19.87
CA ARG A 27 7.11 -3.09 20.09
C ARG A 27 7.36 -2.14 18.95
N SER A 28 7.65 -0.87 19.25
CA SER A 28 7.72 0.18 18.24
C SER A 28 8.87 1.14 18.44
N VAL A 29 9.30 1.75 17.34
CA VAL A 29 10.17 2.93 17.31
C VAL A 29 9.45 4.05 16.59
N PHE A 30 9.70 5.29 17.00
CA PHE A 30 9.12 6.47 16.35
C PHE A 30 10.13 7.13 15.44
N GLY A 31 9.78 7.23 14.15
CA GLY A 31 10.64 7.82 13.13
C GLY A 31 11.70 6.85 12.60
N TYR A 32 11.40 6.11 11.53
CA TYR A 32 12.34 5.26 10.83
C TYR A 32 12.25 5.49 9.33
N GLN A 33 13.40 5.44 8.63
CA GLN A 33 13.42 5.62 7.17
C GLN A 33 14.24 4.53 6.50
N THR A 34 13.69 3.97 5.43
CA THR A 34 14.39 3.03 4.53
C THR A 34 14.43 3.57 3.11
N ARG A 35 15.42 3.13 2.31
CA ARG A 35 15.57 3.50 0.90
C ARG A 35 15.74 2.26 0.05
N TYR A 36 15.06 2.22 -1.08
CA TYR A 36 15.06 1.11 -2.04
C TYR A 36 15.44 1.65 -3.41
N ASP A 37 16.62 1.26 -3.91
CA ASP A 37 17.05 1.64 -5.26
C ASP A 37 16.32 0.76 -6.30
N LEU A 38 15.41 1.37 -7.05
CA LEU A 38 14.59 0.67 -8.04
C LEU A 38 15.37 0.26 -9.29
N ARG A 39 16.60 0.76 -9.46
CA ARG A 39 17.50 0.38 -10.54
C ARG A 39 18.18 -0.98 -10.29
N GLU A 40 18.26 -1.39 -9.02
CA GLU A 40 18.81 -2.71 -8.62
C GLU A 40 17.79 -3.84 -8.79
N GLY A 41 16.52 -3.52 -8.93
CA GLY A 41 15.40 -4.45 -9.06
C GLY A 41 14.16 -4.00 -8.31
N PHE A 42 13.08 -4.73 -8.51
CA PHE A 42 11.80 -4.40 -7.86
C PHE A 42 11.79 -4.89 -6.40
N PRO A 43 11.49 -4.01 -5.42
CA PRO A 43 11.64 -4.32 -4.00
C PRO A 43 10.47 -5.15 -3.45
N LEU A 44 10.22 -6.32 -4.02
CA LEU A 44 9.34 -7.35 -3.45
C LEU A 44 10.16 -8.24 -2.54
N LEU A 45 9.77 -8.39 -1.28
CA LEU A 45 10.52 -9.16 -0.30
C LEU A 45 10.80 -10.58 -0.79
N THR A 46 12.03 -11.05 -0.56
CA THR A 46 12.48 -12.40 -0.89
C THR A 46 12.67 -13.28 0.35
N THR A 47 12.72 -12.69 1.53
CA THR A 47 12.88 -13.42 2.81
C THR A 47 11.60 -14.09 3.31
N LYS A 48 10.47 -13.77 2.71
CA LYS A 48 9.21 -14.52 2.81
C LYS A 48 8.48 -14.45 1.46
N LYS A 49 7.62 -15.43 1.20
CA LYS A 49 6.81 -15.46 -0.03
C LYS A 49 5.83 -14.30 -0.06
N MET A 50 5.88 -13.51 -1.14
CA MET A 50 4.95 -12.43 -1.44
C MET A 50 4.26 -12.68 -2.79
N TYR A 51 3.09 -12.08 -2.95
CA TYR A 51 2.32 -12.15 -4.19
C TYR A 51 2.09 -10.73 -4.71
N LEU A 52 2.57 -10.42 -5.91
CA LEU A 52 2.43 -9.08 -6.49
C LEU A 52 0.98 -8.75 -6.87
N ARG A 53 0.21 -9.75 -7.34
CA ARG A 53 -1.14 -9.51 -7.86
C ARG A 53 -2.08 -8.79 -6.89
N PRO A 54 -2.26 -9.22 -5.63
CA PRO A 54 -3.11 -8.49 -4.68
C PRO A 54 -2.64 -7.04 -4.44
N ILE A 55 -1.33 -6.81 -4.42
CA ILE A 55 -0.72 -5.48 -4.24
C ILE A 55 -1.04 -4.59 -5.43
N ALA A 56 -0.88 -5.10 -6.65
CA ALA A 56 -1.13 -4.38 -7.87
C ALA A 56 -2.64 -4.09 -8.07
N GLU A 57 -3.52 -5.04 -7.77
CA GLU A 57 -4.97 -4.82 -7.85
C GLU A 57 -5.44 -3.75 -6.86
N GLU A 58 -4.92 -3.75 -5.63
CA GLU A 58 -5.21 -2.69 -4.64
C GLU A 58 -4.75 -1.33 -5.15
N LEU A 59 -3.53 -1.23 -5.69
CA LEU A 59 -3.02 0.01 -6.26
C LEU A 59 -3.87 0.50 -7.44
N LEU A 60 -4.26 -0.39 -8.35
CA LEU A 60 -5.14 -0.06 -9.47
C LEU A 60 -6.52 0.43 -8.99
N TRP A 61 -7.02 -0.15 -7.91
CA TRP A 61 -8.26 0.28 -7.27
C TRP A 61 -8.13 1.71 -6.69
N PHE A 62 -7.02 2.03 -6.01
CA PHE A 62 -6.74 3.41 -5.56
C PHE A 62 -6.64 4.39 -6.74
N ILE A 63 -5.92 4.02 -7.81
CA ILE A 63 -5.74 4.85 -9.01
C ILE A 63 -7.09 5.16 -9.68
N LYS A 64 -8.04 4.23 -9.64
CA LYS A 64 -9.40 4.45 -10.15
C LYS A 64 -10.22 5.41 -9.31
N GLY A 65 -9.82 5.71 -8.09
CA GLY A 65 -10.61 6.50 -7.16
C GLY A 65 -11.77 5.73 -6.52
N ASP A 66 -11.78 4.40 -6.67
CA ASP A 66 -12.83 3.55 -6.13
C ASP A 66 -12.61 3.32 -4.62
N THR A 67 -13.71 3.18 -3.90
CA THR A 67 -13.75 2.97 -2.45
C THR A 67 -14.61 1.77 -2.04
N ASN A 68 -15.24 1.11 -3.03
CA ASN A 68 -16.04 -0.09 -2.80
C ASN A 68 -15.18 -1.33 -2.98
N ILE A 69 -15.23 -2.23 -2.00
CA ILE A 69 -14.46 -3.48 -2.02
C ILE A 69 -14.88 -4.46 -3.11
N LYS A 70 -16.04 -4.27 -3.74
CA LYS A 70 -16.52 -5.18 -4.80
C LYS A 70 -15.49 -5.40 -5.90
N TYR A 71 -14.80 -4.32 -6.34
CA TYR A 71 -13.69 -4.43 -7.30
C TYR A 71 -12.64 -5.44 -6.86
N LEU A 72 -12.26 -5.42 -5.59
CA LEU A 72 -11.24 -6.31 -5.01
C LEU A 72 -11.79 -7.73 -4.80
N VAL A 73 -13.02 -7.86 -4.31
CA VAL A 73 -13.71 -9.14 -4.10
C VAL A 73 -13.84 -9.92 -5.42
N ASP A 74 -14.25 -9.27 -6.49
CA ASP A 74 -14.38 -9.86 -7.84
C ASP A 74 -13.03 -10.39 -8.37
N ARG A 75 -11.90 -9.90 -7.82
CA ARG A 75 -10.53 -10.30 -8.17
C ARG A 75 -9.86 -11.21 -7.15
N ASN A 76 -10.63 -11.70 -6.15
CA ASN A 76 -10.16 -12.52 -5.04
C ASN A 76 -9.07 -11.85 -4.18
N VAL A 77 -9.12 -10.52 -4.04
CA VAL A 77 -8.27 -9.74 -3.14
C VAL A 77 -9.03 -9.48 -1.85
N LYS A 78 -8.48 -9.96 -0.73
CA LYS A 78 -9.19 -10.01 0.57
C LYS A 78 -8.73 -8.94 1.57
N ILE A 79 -7.82 -8.05 1.16
CA ILE A 79 -7.10 -7.13 2.06
C ILE A 79 -8.06 -6.21 2.85
N TRP A 80 -9.22 -5.90 2.28
CA TRP A 80 -10.15 -4.91 2.83
C TRP A 80 -11.47 -5.49 3.32
N ASN A 81 -11.67 -6.80 3.31
CA ASN A 81 -12.97 -7.43 3.56
C ASN A 81 -13.51 -7.19 4.98
N GLU A 82 -12.61 -7.18 5.98
CA GLU A 82 -12.98 -7.11 7.38
C GLU A 82 -13.61 -5.76 7.77
N TRP A 83 -13.13 -4.65 7.20
CA TRP A 83 -13.58 -3.30 7.61
C TRP A 83 -15.04 -3.04 7.29
N PRO A 84 -15.55 -3.19 6.06
CA PRO A 84 -16.97 -2.99 5.78
C PRO A 84 -17.83 -4.08 6.43
N TYR A 85 -17.28 -5.28 6.65
CA TYR A 85 -17.98 -6.32 7.41
C TYR A 85 -18.22 -5.91 8.87
N GLU A 86 -17.23 -5.29 9.54
CA GLU A 86 -17.41 -4.77 10.91
C GLU A 86 -18.50 -3.69 10.98
N ASP A 87 -18.66 -2.87 9.95
CA ASP A 87 -19.73 -1.89 9.87
C ASP A 87 -21.06 -2.53 9.50
N PHE A 88 -21.07 -3.52 8.61
CA PHE A 88 -22.27 -4.32 8.30
C PHE A 88 -22.84 -5.01 9.54
N LYS A 89 -22.00 -5.55 10.42
CA LYS A 89 -22.46 -6.17 11.69
C LYS A 89 -23.23 -5.22 12.60
N LYS A 90 -23.08 -3.91 12.45
CA LYS A 90 -23.77 -2.88 13.23
C LYS A 90 -25.05 -2.40 12.55
N SER A 91 -25.29 -2.82 11.30
CA SER A 91 -26.47 -2.40 10.52
C SER A 91 -27.72 -3.21 10.86
N GLU A 92 -28.89 -2.66 10.51
CA GLU A 92 -30.16 -3.35 10.66
C GLU A 92 -30.32 -4.55 9.71
N ASP A 93 -29.52 -4.64 8.68
CA ASP A 93 -29.55 -5.73 7.68
C ASP A 93 -28.77 -6.97 8.14
N PHE A 94 -28.04 -6.88 9.23
CA PHE A 94 -27.23 -8.00 9.73
C PHE A 94 -28.11 -9.07 10.41
N ASN A 95 -28.03 -10.30 9.92
CA ASN A 95 -28.78 -11.44 10.43
C ASN A 95 -27.89 -12.58 10.94
N GLY A 96 -26.62 -12.28 11.29
CA GLY A 96 -25.68 -13.27 11.80
C GLY A 96 -24.75 -13.85 10.74
N GLU A 97 -24.66 -13.21 9.58
CA GLU A 97 -23.76 -13.64 8.49
C GLU A 97 -22.30 -13.71 8.94
N THR A 98 -21.61 -14.72 8.45
CA THR A 98 -20.13 -14.82 8.53
C THR A 98 -19.45 -13.87 7.55
N LEU A 99 -18.16 -13.63 7.73
CA LEU A 99 -17.37 -12.84 6.77
C LEU A 99 -17.43 -13.44 5.36
N GLU A 100 -17.38 -14.76 5.25
CA GLU A 100 -17.47 -15.46 3.96
C GLU A 100 -18.81 -15.21 3.28
N GLU A 101 -19.91 -15.30 4.02
CA GLU A 101 -21.26 -15.04 3.49
C GLU A 101 -21.44 -13.57 3.10
N PHE A 102 -20.87 -12.63 3.88
CA PHE A 102 -20.84 -11.22 3.52
C PHE A 102 -20.09 -10.99 2.20
N VAL A 103 -18.90 -11.57 2.06
CA VAL A 103 -18.09 -11.45 0.83
C VAL A 103 -18.83 -12.04 -0.38
N GLU A 104 -19.50 -13.18 -0.23
CA GLU A 104 -20.32 -13.77 -1.29
C GLU A 104 -21.51 -12.87 -1.68
N LYS A 105 -22.15 -12.21 -0.71
CA LYS A 105 -23.19 -11.21 -0.99
C LYS A 105 -22.61 -10.01 -1.76
N ILE A 106 -21.48 -9.44 -1.33
CA ILE A 106 -20.78 -8.35 -2.05
C ILE A 106 -20.50 -8.76 -3.51
N LYS A 107 -20.10 -10.00 -3.73
CA LYS A 107 -19.76 -10.51 -5.05
C LYS A 107 -20.96 -10.63 -5.97
N ASN A 108 -22.07 -11.16 -5.47
CA ASN A 108 -23.20 -11.62 -6.28
C ASN A 108 -24.41 -10.67 -6.29
N ASP A 109 -24.41 -9.64 -5.46
CA ASP A 109 -25.51 -8.67 -5.31
C ASP A 109 -24.96 -7.24 -5.36
N ASP A 110 -25.20 -6.57 -6.48
CA ASP A 110 -24.70 -5.21 -6.73
C ASP A 110 -25.36 -4.16 -5.81
N ASP A 111 -26.64 -4.35 -5.45
CA ASP A 111 -27.35 -3.46 -4.53
C ASP A 111 -26.80 -3.61 -3.12
N PHE A 112 -26.56 -4.85 -2.68
CA PHE A 112 -25.91 -5.13 -1.40
C PHE A 112 -24.47 -4.57 -1.37
N ALA A 113 -23.69 -4.77 -2.43
CA ALA A 113 -22.33 -4.24 -2.55
C ALA A 113 -22.32 -2.70 -2.53
N SER A 114 -23.26 -2.05 -3.21
CA SER A 114 -23.40 -0.60 -3.19
C SER A 114 -23.70 -0.07 -1.78
N LYS A 115 -24.52 -0.78 -1.01
CA LYS A 115 -24.93 -0.38 0.35
C LYS A 115 -23.86 -0.66 1.40
N HIS A 116 -23.19 -1.82 1.34
CA HIS A 116 -22.36 -2.34 2.42
C HIS A 116 -20.89 -2.52 2.07
N GLY A 117 -20.48 -2.34 0.80
CA GLY A 117 -19.12 -2.54 0.36
C GLY A 117 -18.23 -1.30 0.39
N ASN A 118 -18.77 -0.13 0.73
CA ASN A 118 -18.05 1.13 0.68
C ASN A 118 -17.27 1.39 1.97
N LEU A 119 -16.01 1.84 1.83
CA LEU A 119 -15.10 2.14 2.95
C LEU A 119 -15.10 3.61 3.37
N GLY A 120 -15.98 4.43 2.79
CA GLY A 120 -15.91 5.88 2.92
C GLY A 120 -14.83 6.50 2.06
N PRO A 121 -14.47 7.78 2.28
CA PRO A 121 -13.57 8.53 1.40
C PRO A 121 -12.09 8.18 1.62
N VAL A 122 -11.74 6.87 1.56
CA VAL A 122 -10.37 6.35 1.73
C VAL A 122 -9.48 6.67 0.53
N TYR A 123 -8.23 6.30 0.56
CA TYR A 123 -7.13 6.54 -0.39
C TYR A 123 -7.52 6.99 -1.80
N GLY A 124 -8.25 6.16 -2.55
CA GLY A 124 -8.65 6.45 -3.93
C GLY A 124 -9.50 7.69 -4.06
N ALA A 125 -10.48 7.88 -3.16
CA ALA A 125 -11.31 9.07 -3.14
C ALA A 125 -10.47 10.34 -2.91
N GLN A 126 -9.56 10.32 -1.93
CA GLN A 126 -8.69 11.46 -1.65
C GLN A 126 -7.74 11.76 -2.81
N TRP A 127 -7.19 10.73 -3.47
CA TRP A 127 -6.28 10.92 -4.60
C TRP A 127 -6.97 11.52 -5.81
N ARG A 128 -8.24 11.15 -6.09
CA ARG A 128 -8.96 11.47 -7.32
C ARG A 128 -10.04 12.55 -7.15
N ASN A 129 -10.52 12.78 -5.96
CA ASN A 129 -11.57 13.75 -5.65
C ASN A 129 -11.44 14.25 -4.21
N PHE A 130 -10.32 14.89 -3.90
CA PHE A 130 -9.99 15.34 -2.53
C PHE A 130 -11.12 16.18 -1.94
N ASN A 131 -11.52 15.84 -0.74
CA ASN A 131 -12.61 16.49 0.00
C ASN A 131 -13.97 16.48 -0.72
N ASN A 132 -14.13 15.61 -1.71
CA ASN A 132 -15.33 15.56 -2.58
C ASN A 132 -15.62 16.90 -3.31
N GLU A 133 -14.58 17.68 -3.59
CA GLU A 133 -14.65 19.01 -4.22
C GLU A 133 -14.10 19.03 -5.66
N GLY A 134 -13.92 17.88 -6.28
CA GLY A 134 -13.43 17.76 -7.67
C GLY A 134 -11.92 17.96 -7.83
N THR A 135 -11.14 17.99 -6.75
CA THR A 135 -9.68 18.08 -6.84
C THR A 135 -9.06 16.72 -7.06
N ASP A 136 -8.66 16.45 -8.32
CA ASP A 136 -7.89 15.25 -8.69
C ASP A 136 -6.39 15.50 -8.49
N GLN A 137 -5.86 15.04 -7.34
CA GLN A 137 -4.44 15.20 -6.99
C GLN A 137 -3.53 14.41 -7.92
N LEU A 138 -3.97 13.23 -8.38
CA LEU A 138 -3.17 12.35 -9.23
C LEU A 138 -3.00 12.92 -10.63
N MET A 139 -4.07 13.45 -11.22
CA MET A 139 -4.00 14.17 -12.49
C MET A 139 -3.11 15.42 -12.41
N LYS A 140 -3.25 16.22 -11.34
CA LYS A 140 -2.40 17.40 -11.10
C LYS A 140 -0.92 17.02 -10.92
N LEU A 141 -0.64 15.89 -10.26
CA LEU A 141 0.72 15.39 -10.13
C LEU A 141 1.31 15.03 -11.49
N ILE A 142 0.58 14.27 -12.32
CA ILE A 142 1.04 13.87 -13.67
C ILE A 142 1.31 15.08 -14.53
N ASP A 143 0.41 16.05 -14.53
CA ASP A 143 0.61 17.31 -15.26
C ASP A 143 1.88 18.05 -14.79
N SER A 144 2.04 18.16 -13.48
CA SER A 144 3.21 18.83 -12.89
C SER A 144 4.51 18.08 -13.16
N LEU A 145 4.52 16.75 -13.11
CA LEU A 145 5.68 15.93 -13.47
C LEU A 145 6.13 16.19 -14.91
N LYS A 146 5.18 16.35 -15.84
CA LYS A 146 5.48 16.61 -17.25
C LYS A 146 5.89 18.07 -17.53
N ASN A 147 5.22 19.03 -16.90
CA ASN A 147 5.32 20.46 -17.27
C ASN A 147 6.14 21.29 -16.27
N ASN A 148 6.25 20.88 -15.02
CA ASN A 148 7.00 21.57 -13.97
C ASN A 148 7.76 20.57 -13.05
N PRO A 149 8.70 19.77 -13.61
CA PRO A 149 9.32 18.66 -12.90
C PRO A 149 10.15 19.05 -11.67
N PHE A 150 10.60 20.31 -11.57
CA PHE A 150 11.36 20.79 -10.41
C PHE A 150 10.50 21.41 -9.31
N SER A 151 9.19 21.30 -9.42
CA SER A 151 8.28 21.73 -8.37
C SER A 151 8.57 20.99 -7.06
N ARG A 152 8.54 21.70 -5.95
CA ARG A 152 8.58 21.13 -4.60
C ARG A 152 7.20 20.75 -4.07
N ARG A 153 6.16 20.87 -4.93
CA ARG A 153 4.75 20.61 -4.61
C ARG A 153 4.22 19.36 -5.33
N LEU A 154 5.12 18.45 -5.71
CA LEU A 154 4.76 17.16 -6.30
C LEU A 154 4.28 16.21 -5.19
N ILE A 155 3.11 16.50 -4.62
CA ILE A 155 2.60 15.88 -3.40
C ILE A 155 1.18 15.37 -3.64
N ILE A 156 0.88 14.19 -3.07
CA ILE A 156 -0.47 13.67 -2.89
C ILE A 156 -0.68 13.40 -1.39
N SER A 157 -1.77 13.92 -0.83
CA SER A 157 -2.21 13.64 0.54
C SER A 157 -3.44 12.75 0.53
N ALA A 158 -3.38 11.65 1.28
CA ALA A 158 -4.56 10.85 1.60
C ALA A 158 -5.18 11.26 2.95
N TRP A 159 -4.42 11.99 3.77
CA TRP A 159 -4.91 12.48 5.06
C TRP A 159 -5.75 13.73 4.85
N ASN A 160 -7.04 13.62 5.20
CA ASN A 160 -7.98 14.72 5.15
C ASN A 160 -8.66 14.87 6.53
N PRO A 161 -8.27 15.86 7.34
CA PRO A 161 -8.83 16.05 8.68
C PRO A 161 -10.35 16.24 8.69
N SER A 162 -10.93 16.73 7.59
CA SER A 162 -12.37 16.96 7.51
C SER A 162 -13.19 15.70 7.28
N GLN A 163 -12.57 14.62 6.80
CA GLN A 163 -13.26 13.39 6.40
C GLN A 163 -12.68 12.13 7.06
N VAL A 164 -11.64 12.25 7.86
CA VAL A 164 -10.94 11.08 8.43
C VAL A 164 -11.86 10.21 9.30
N ASP A 165 -12.84 10.81 9.95
CA ASP A 165 -13.81 10.10 10.80
C ASP A 165 -14.94 9.41 9.99
N GLU A 166 -15.04 9.70 8.69
CA GLU A 166 -15.98 9.04 7.77
C GLU A 166 -15.36 7.78 7.14
N MET A 167 -14.07 7.53 7.35
CA MET A 167 -13.34 6.43 6.74
C MET A 167 -13.41 5.18 7.62
N ALA A 168 -13.70 4.03 7.02
CA ALA A 168 -13.67 2.75 7.73
C ALA A 168 -12.29 2.47 8.36
N LEU A 169 -11.22 2.98 7.74
CA LEU A 169 -9.87 2.98 8.29
C LEU A 169 -9.15 4.29 7.91
N PRO A 170 -8.78 5.15 8.88
CA PRO A 170 -7.96 6.33 8.64
C PRO A 170 -6.63 5.97 7.95
N PRO A 171 -6.19 6.72 6.90
CA PRO A 171 -5.05 6.36 6.08
C PRO A 171 -3.76 6.19 6.89
N CYS A 172 -3.12 5.03 6.79
CA CYS A 172 -1.77 4.81 7.30
C CYS A 172 -0.73 5.47 6.38
N HIS A 173 -0.89 5.34 5.05
CA HIS A 173 -0.09 6.00 4.03
C HIS A 173 -0.63 7.43 3.84
N THR A 174 -0.11 8.39 4.60
CA THR A 174 -0.75 9.70 4.72
C THR A 174 -0.38 10.66 3.61
N LEU A 175 0.88 10.62 3.16
CA LEU A 175 1.39 11.58 2.18
C LEU A 175 2.53 10.97 1.37
N MET A 176 2.52 11.20 0.06
CA MET A 176 3.65 10.90 -0.82
C MET A 176 4.11 12.14 -1.54
N GLN A 177 5.44 12.25 -1.73
CA GLN A 177 6.09 13.33 -2.48
C GLN A 177 7.01 12.74 -3.52
N PHE A 178 7.03 13.36 -4.69
CA PHE A 178 7.88 12.95 -5.81
C PHE A 178 9.00 13.96 -6.06
N TYR A 179 10.07 13.46 -6.64
CA TYR A 179 11.24 14.25 -6.97
C TYR A 179 11.84 13.80 -8.28
N VAL A 180 12.04 14.75 -9.20
CA VAL A 180 12.71 14.52 -10.48
C VAL A 180 14.16 14.97 -10.36
N SER A 181 15.10 14.14 -10.84
CA SER A 181 16.54 14.47 -10.85
C SER A 181 16.85 15.70 -11.72
N SER A 182 17.97 16.37 -11.45
CA SER A 182 18.37 17.61 -12.13
C SER A 182 18.56 17.45 -13.65
N ASP A 183 18.95 16.26 -14.08
CA ASP A 183 19.08 15.88 -15.50
C ASP A 183 17.74 15.48 -16.15
N LYS A 184 16.64 15.55 -15.41
CA LYS A 184 15.29 15.12 -15.81
C LYS A 184 15.18 13.66 -16.24
N LYS A 185 16.09 12.82 -15.79
CA LYS A 185 16.10 11.41 -16.20
C LYS A 185 15.33 10.53 -15.23
N TYR A 186 15.41 10.82 -13.94
CA TYR A 186 14.96 9.90 -12.88
C TYR A 186 13.84 10.46 -12.03
N LEU A 187 12.90 9.58 -11.65
CA LEU A 187 11.82 9.84 -10.69
C LEU A 187 12.05 9.06 -9.40
N SER A 188 11.93 9.75 -8.27
CA SER A 188 11.93 9.18 -6.92
C SER A 188 10.61 9.48 -6.21
N CYS A 189 10.21 8.60 -5.29
CA CYS A 189 9.04 8.79 -4.43
C CYS A 189 9.44 8.65 -2.97
N GLN A 190 8.96 9.55 -2.12
CA GLN A 190 9.00 9.41 -0.67
C GLN A 190 7.59 9.29 -0.12
N LEU A 191 7.33 8.22 0.63
CA LEU A 191 6.08 8.02 1.37
C LEU A 191 6.31 8.35 2.84
N TYR A 192 5.42 9.15 3.45
CA TYR A 192 5.24 9.19 4.89
C TYR A 192 4.07 8.31 5.30
N GLN A 193 4.35 7.32 6.11
CA GLN A 193 3.38 6.40 6.70
C GLN A 193 3.34 6.62 8.21
N ARG A 194 2.18 7.08 8.73
CA ARG A 194 2.04 7.43 10.16
C ARG A 194 2.15 6.23 11.11
N SER A 195 1.74 5.05 10.64
CA SER A 195 1.69 3.80 11.42
C SER A 195 1.88 2.62 10.49
N ALA A 196 2.74 1.67 10.86
CA ALA A 196 3.11 0.56 10.00
C ALA A 196 3.34 -0.74 10.78
N ASP A 197 2.48 -1.73 10.55
CA ASP A 197 2.77 -3.13 10.89
C ASP A 197 3.94 -3.60 10.02
N THR A 198 5.11 -3.73 10.65
CA THR A 198 6.35 -4.02 9.94
C THR A 198 6.36 -5.42 9.33
N PHE A 199 5.64 -6.39 9.91
CA PHE A 199 5.64 -7.75 9.41
C PHE A 199 4.62 -7.99 8.28
N LEU A 200 3.37 -7.58 8.45
CA LEU A 200 2.31 -7.81 7.45
C LEU A 200 2.20 -6.64 6.45
N GLY A 201 2.10 -5.40 6.93
CA GLY A 201 1.79 -4.25 6.10
C GLY A 201 2.97 -3.69 5.31
N VAL A 202 4.10 -3.43 5.96
CA VAL A 202 5.26 -2.77 5.32
C VAL A 202 5.72 -3.44 4.03
N PRO A 203 5.81 -4.79 3.93
CA PRO A 203 6.19 -5.44 2.67
C PRO A 203 5.26 -5.14 1.49
N PHE A 204 3.95 -5.04 1.75
CA PHE A 204 2.95 -4.63 0.76
C PHE A 204 3.13 -3.16 0.35
N ASN A 205 3.34 -2.29 1.34
CA ASN A 205 3.47 -0.86 1.12
C ASN A 205 4.72 -0.51 0.29
N ILE A 206 5.87 -1.15 0.57
CA ILE A 206 7.09 -1.00 -0.22
C ILE A 206 6.82 -1.35 -1.69
N ALA A 207 6.24 -2.50 -1.96
CA ALA A 207 5.98 -2.96 -3.32
C ALA A 207 4.92 -2.09 -4.03
N SER A 208 3.86 -1.68 -3.33
CA SER A 208 2.79 -0.84 -3.88
C SER A 208 3.31 0.52 -4.35
N TYR A 209 4.07 1.24 -3.50
CA TYR A 209 4.57 2.57 -3.85
C TYR A 209 5.78 2.52 -4.79
N ALA A 210 6.57 1.46 -4.76
CA ALA A 210 7.58 1.20 -5.79
C ALA A 210 6.92 0.98 -7.16
N LEU A 211 5.82 0.21 -7.21
CA LEU A 211 5.05 0.00 -8.44
C LEU A 211 4.46 1.31 -8.96
N LEU A 212 3.81 2.10 -8.11
CA LEU A 212 3.29 3.42 -8.48
C LEU A 212 4.40 4.33 -9.04
N THR A 213 5.59 4.32 -8.42
CA THR A 213 6.74 5.10 -8.88
C THR A 213 7.18 4.67 -10.28
N CYS A 214 7.25 3.36 -10.55
CA CYS A 214 7.59 2.82 -11.87
C CYS A 214 6.54 3.17 -12.93
N MET A 215 5.24 3.07 -12.60
CA MET A 215 4.15 3.41 -13.52
C MET A 215 4.15 4.91 -13.85
N LEU A 216 4.29 5.79 -12.85
CA LEU A 216 4.38 7.24 -13.05
C LEU A 216 5.64 7.62 -13.83
N ALA A 217 6.79 6.98 -13.55
CA ALA A 217 8.00 7.21 -14.33
C ALA A 217 7.76 6.90 -15.81
N GLN A 218 7.18 5.75 -16.15
CA GLN A 218 6.89 5.38 -17.54
C GLN A 218 5.99 6.41 -18.24
N VAL A 219 4.81 6.73 -17.66
CA VAL A 219 3.83 7.62 -18.32
C VAL A 219 4.26 9.09 -18.36
N CYS A 220 5.25 9.47 -17.56
CA CYS A 220 5.82 10.82 -17.57
C CYS A 220 7.17 10.91 -18.28
N GLY A 221 7.71 9.81 -18.82
CA GLY A 221 8.95 9.78 -19.58
C GLY A 221 10.22 9.80 -18.73
N TYR A 222 10.16 9.26 -17.50
CA TYR A 222 11.30 9.10 -16.58
C TYR A 222 11.69 7.64 -16.41
N GLU A 223 12.88 7.41 -15.84
CA GLU A 223 13.29 6.13 -15.28
C GLU A 223 13.06 6.15 -13.75
N PRO A 224 12.56 5.05 -13.15
CA PRO A 224 12.42 4.98 -11.69
C PRO A 224 13.79 4.91 -11.03
N LYS A 225 13.99 5.69 -9.95
CA LYS A 225 15.27 5.75 -9.23
C LYS A 225 15.19 5.09 -7.86
N GLU A 226 14.40 5.64 -6.96
CA GLU A 226 14.30 5.12 -5.60
C GLU A 226 12.91 5.34 -5.00
N PHE A 227 12.55 4.43 -4.11
CA PHE A 227 11.45 4.58 -3.17
C PHE A 227 12.01 4.80 -1.77
N ILE A 228 11.57 5.86 -1.11
CA ILE A 228 11.95 6.23 0.25
C ILE A 228 10.73 6.04 1.15
N HIS A 229 10.85 5.19 2.15
CA HIS A 229 9.78 4.90 3.08
C HIS A 229 10.09 5.51 4.45
N THR A 230 9.40 6.58 4.80
CA THR A 230 9.47 7.25 6.09
C THR A 230 8.28 6.84 6.93
N ILE A 231 8.53 6.27 8.09
CA ILE A 231 7.51 5.70 8.97
C ILE A 231 7.51 6.47 10.30
N GLY A 232 6.34 6.88 10.76
CA GLY A 232 6.13 7.43 12.08
C GLY A 232 6.24 6.35 13.16
N ASP A 233 5.16 5.65 13.44
CA ASP A 233 5.14 4.50 14.36
C ASP A 233 5.45 3.21 13.57
N ALA A 234 6.71 2.78 13.60
CA ALA A 234 7.15 1.52 13.02
C ALA A 234 7.10 0.42 14.09
N HIS A 235 6.18 -0.52 13.96
CA HIS A 235 5.93 -1.49 15.02
C HIS A 235 5.88 -2.94 14.53
N ILE A 236 6.19 -3.84 15.45
CA ILE A 236 5.99 -5.28 15.33
C ILE A 236 5.01 -5.71 16.45
N TYR A 237 3.91 -6.34 16.06
CA TYR A 237 2.99 -6.93 17.03
C TYR A 237 3.67 -8.04 17.85
N LYS A 238 3.36 -8.16 19.14
CA LYS A 238 4.00 -9.14 20.03
C LYS A 238 3.81 -10.58 19.56
N ASN A 239 2.66 -10.88 18.94
CA ASN A 239 2.38 -12.18 18.34
C ASN A 239 3.18 -12.49 17.08
N HIS A 240 3.92 -11.49 16.53
CA HIS A 240 4.79 -11.66 15.37
C HIS A 240 6.29 -11.77 15.72
N PHE A 241 6.68 -11.65 16.99
CA PHE A 241 8.10 -11.61 17.37
C PHE A 241 8.87 -12.84 16.87
N ASP A 242 8.34 -14.05 17.07
CA ASP A 242 9.07 -15.26 16.72
C ASP A 242 9.20 -15.44 15.19
N VAL A 243 8.15 -15.08 14.45
CA VAL A 243 8.18 -15.15 12.98
C VAL A 243 9.10 -14.08 12.40
N VAL A 244 9.17 -12.90 13.00
CA VAL A 244 10.10 -11.84 12.58
C VAL A 244 11.54 -12.23 12.92
N LYS A 245 11.82 -12.80 14.08
CA LYS A 245 13.15 -13.37 14.41
C LYS A 245 13.59 -14.41 13.38
N THR A 246 12.68 -15.29 12.97
CA THR A 246 12.96 -16.27 11.91
C THR A 246 13.25 -15.57 10.57
N GLN A 247 12.52 -14.50 10.23
CA GLN A 247 12.69 -13.79 8.96
C GLN A 247 14.01 -13.04 8.88
N ILE A 248 14.46 -12.41 9.94
CA ILE A 248 15.70 -11.62 9.96
C ILE A 248 16.96 -12.47 9.82
N GLU A 249 16.87 -13.78 10.07
CA GLU A 249 17.98 -14.74 9.87
C GLU A 249 18.09 -15.24 8.42
N ARG A 250 17.11 -14.90 7.57
CA ARG A 250 17.11 -15.32 6.17
C ARG A 250 17.91 -14.34 5.31
N GLU A 251 18.83 -14.85 4.51
CA GLU A 251 19.55 -14.04 3.53
C GLU A 251 18.60 -13.62 2.38
N PRO A 252 18.57 -12.32 2.03
CA PRO A 252 17.81 -11.86 0.88
C PRO A 252 18.31 -12.51 -0.42
N LEU A 253 17.38 -12.98 -1.24
CA LEU A 253 17.69 -13.46 -2.59
C LEU A 253 17.72 -12.27 -3.58
N PRO A 254 18.26 -12.45 -4.80
CA PRO A 254 18.24 -11.41 -5.83
C PRO A 254 16.85 -10.85 -6.07
N LEU A 255 16.78 -9.55 -6.30
CA LEU A 255 15.51 -8.86 -6.57
C LEU A 255 14.97 -9.26 -7.95
N PRO A 256 13.66 -9.41 -8.09
CA PRO A 256 13.02 -9.64 -9.37
C PRO A 256 13.03 -8.37 -10.23
N ARG A 257 12.73 -8.55 -11.51
CA ARG A 257 12.53 -7.46 -12.46
C ARG A 257 11.03 -7.18 -12.65
N LEU A 258 10.62 -5.94 -12.47
CA LEU A 258 9.29 -5.48 -12.87
C LEU A 258 9.28 -5.20 -14.38
N VAL A 259 8.28 -5.70 -15.07
CA VAL A 259 8.04 -5.46 -16.50
C VAL A 259 6.65 -4.87 -16.64
N LEU A 260 6.58 -3.64 -17.11
CA LEU A 260 5.35 -2.95 -17.47
C LEU A 260 5.14 -2.99 -18.98
N ASN A 261 3.89 -3.06 -19.42
CA ASN A 261 3.55 -2.93 -20.83
C ASN A 261 3.93 -1.54 -21.30
N LYS A 262 4.90 -1.46 -22.22
CA LYS A 262 5.47 -0.19 -22.72
C LYS A 262 4.53 0.62 -23.58
N ASP A 263 3.45 0.01 -24.09
CA ASP A 263 2.46 0.69 -24.92
C ASP A 263 1.49 1.55 -24.10
N ILE A 264 1.52 1.43 -22.78
CA ILE A 264 0.69 2.23 -21.86
C ILE A 264 1.39 3.57 -21.61
N ASP A 265 0.78 4.66 -22.02
CA ASP A 265 1.23 6.05 -21.86
C ASP A 265 0.33 6.88 -20.92
N ASN A 266 -0.77 6.29 -20.44
CA ASN A 266 -1.68 6.89 -19.49
C ASN A 266 -1.83 6.00 -18.25
N LEU A 267 -1.59 6.56 -17.05
CA LEU A 267 -1.62 5.84 -15.79
C LEU A 267 -2.95 5.10 -15.55
N PHE A 268 -4.06 5.67 -16.00
CA PHE A 268 -5.41 5.16 -15.77
C PHE A 268 -5.79 3.98 -16.69
N ASP A 269 -4.98 3.68 -17.69
CA ASP A 269 -5.22 2.60 -18.65
C ASP A 269 -4.55 1.29 -18.23
N PHE A 270 -3.65 1.33 -17.25
CA PHE A 270 -3.02 0.12 -16.72
C PHE A 270 -4.04 -0.88 -16.17
N LYS A 271 -3.82 -2.13 -16.53
CA LYS A 271 -4.54 -3.30 -16.02
C LYS A 271 -3.56 -4.29 -15.42
N ILE A 272 -4.07 -5.28 -14.72
CA ILE A 272 -3.21 -6.29 -14.06
C ILE A 272 -2.35 -7.07 -15.07
N GLU A 273 -2.83 -7.28 -16.29
CA GLU A 273 -2.13 -7.97 -17.37
C GLU A 273 -0.89 -7.22 -17.86
N ASP A 274 -0.86 -5.90 -17.67
CA ASP A 274 0.23 -5.00 -18.05
C ASP A 274 1.40 -5.01 -17.06
N ILE A 275 1.23 -5.67 -15.91
CA ILE A 275 2.17 -5.68 -14.78
C ILE A 275 2.69 -7.09 -14.58
N LYS A 276 3.96 -7.33 -14.88
CA LYS A 276 4.60 -8.65 -14.76
C LYS A 276 5.84 -8.58 -13.90
N LEU A 277 6.11 -9.68 -13.22
CA LEU A 277 7.30 -9.85 -12.40
C LEU A 277 8.12 -11.02 -12.93
N GLU A 278 9.38 -10.78 -13.27
CA GLU A 278 10.28 -11.80 -13.80
C GLU A 278 11.38 -12.13 -12.78
N GLY A 279 11.72 -13.40 -12.68
CA GLY A 279 12.81 -13.89 -11.85
C GLY A 279 12.56 -13.83 -10.34
N TYR A 280 11.30 -13.71 -9.89
CA TYR A 280 10.99 -13.71 -8.47
C TYR A 280 11.24 -15.06 -7.82
N GLN A 281 12.13 -15.09 -6.87
CA GLN A 281 12.40 -16.22 -5.98
C GLN A 281 12.29 -15.75 -4.53
N SER A 282 11.86 -16.60 -3.64
CA SER A 282 11.74 -16.27 -2.23
C SER A 282 11.91 -17.50 -1.36
N HIS A 283 12.27 -17.26 -0.10
CA HIS A 283 12.08 -18.26 0.94
C HIS A 283 10.60 -18.60 1.11
N GLY A 284 10.33 -19.71 1.77
CA GLY A 284 8.98 -20.17 2.06
C GLY A 284 8.13 -19.14 2.80
N PRO A 285 6.79 -19.32 2.81
CA PRO A 285 5.87 -18.40 3.47
C PRO A 285 6.13 -18.31 4.97
N LEU A 286 5.92 -17.13 5.54
CA LEU A 286 5.81 -16.89 6.96
C LEU A 286 4.43 -16.31 7.24
N LYS A 287 3.69 -16.91 8.17
CA LYS A 287 2.32 -16.52 8.50
C LYS A 287 2.30 -15.75 9.80
N GLY A 288 1.52 -14.68 9.86
CA GLY A 288 1.16 -13.94 11.07
C GLY A 288 -0.36 -13.78 11.15
N LYS A 289 -0.88 -13.68 12.36
CA LYS A 289 -2.30 -13.33 12.56
C LYS A 289 -2.46 -11.83 12.41
N VAL A 290 -3.48 -11.41 11.69
CA VAL A 290 -3.90 -10.00 11.64
C VAL A 290 -4.42 -9.62 13.02
N SER A 291 -3.97 -8.48 13.55
CA SER A 291 -4.49 -7.89 14.78
C SER A 291 -5.53 -6.84 14.40
N VAL A 292 -6.79 -7.07 14.71
CA VAL A 292 -7.96 -6.25 14.37
C VAL A 292 -8.66 -5.71 15.61
#